data_582c588f8bf82e7a0af3e093bbf40343
#
_entry.id   582c588f8bf82e7a0af3e093bbf40343
#
_cell.length_a   1.000
_cell.length_b   1.000
_cell.length_c   1.000
_cell.angle_alpha   90.00
_cell.angle_beta   90.00
_cell.angle_gamma   90.00
#
_symmetry.space_group_name_H-M   'P 1'
#
loop_
_entity.id
_entity.type
_entity.pdbx_description
1 polymer ?
#
loop_
_entity_poly.entity_id
_entity_poly.type
_entity_poly.pdbx_seq_one_letter_code
_entity_poly.pdbx_strand_id
1 'polypeptide(L)'
;CAQTIRRIFKEGTPYRIGGDEFVIICKGLGKDDFDRTVCELKNSFQDQMCQAAIGTQWAEDCKNIQSVITEADELMYADKKAFYRNHQPSGRYRHHTDTARHLTDPALLREKIADKRFVVYLQPKVDVESRRAVGAEALVRYRDDGGQIISPDTFIPILEDSRLISQVDFHVFETVCSKLREWETQGKIPLPISCNFSRHSFMEAAFVGRLDAVCNK
;
A
#
# COMPACT_ATOMS: atom_id res chain seq x y z
N CYS A 1 11.10 15.37 -2.89
CA CYS A 1 11.67 14.02 -3.08
C CYS A 1 12.24 13.80 -4.49
N ALA A 2 11.46 13.79 -5.58
CA ALA A 2 11.94 13.44 -6.93
C ALA A 2 13.13 14.29 -7.44
N GLN A 3 13.12 15.59 -7.18
CA GLN A 3 14.24 16.48 -7.55
C GLN A 3 15.51 16.18 -6.74
N THR A 4 15.38 15.88 -5.44
CA THR A 4 16.49 15.51 -4.57
C THR A 4 17.12 14.19 -5.03
N ILE A 5 16.30 13.19 -5.35
CA ILE A 5 16.73 11.91 -5.92
C ILE A 5 17.56 12.13 -7.19
N ARG A 6 17.03 12.88 -8.15
CA ARG A 6 17.74 13.16 -9.42
C ARG A 6 19.05 13.91 -9.23
N ARG A 7 19.13 14.79 -8.24
CA ARG A 7 20.34 15.56 -7.94
C ARG A 7 21.45 14.66 -7.37
N ILE A 8 21.09 13.72 -6.50
CA ILE A 8 22.03 12.85 -5.79
C ILE A 8 22.43 11.67 -6.66
N PHE A 9 21.48 10.96 -7.24
CA PHE A 9 21.74 9.81 -8.12
C PHE A 9 21.90 10.25 -9.59
N LYS A 10 22.99 10.94 -9.91
CA LYS A 10 23.26 11.46 -11.26
C LYS A 10 23.39 10.35 -12.32
N GLU A 11 23.94 9.20 -11.91
CA GLU A 11 24.16 8.03 -12.79
C GLU A 11 23.09 6.95 -12.59
N GLY A 12 22.15 7.16 -11.66
CA GLY A 12 21.03 6.28 -11.41
C GLY A 12 19.82 6.62 -12.27
N THR A 13 19.07 5.60 -12.67
CA THR A 13 17.80 5.79 -13.36
C THR A 13 16.64 5.68 -12.36
N PRO A 14 15.95 6.78 -12.02
CA PRO A 14 14.79 6.75 -11.15
C PRO A 14 13.54 6.37 -11.94
N TYR A 15 12.82 5.38 -11.41
CA TYR A 15 11.51 4.94 -11.89
C TYR A 15 10.47 5.27 -10.83
N ARG A 16 9.37 5.91 -11.22
CA ARG A 16 8.19 6.06 -10.36
C ARG A 16 7.26 4.89 -10.65
N ILE A 17 7.07 4.01 -9.68
CA ILE A 17 6.29 2.77 -9.83
C ILE A 17 4.85 2.90 -9.34
N GLY A 18 4.56 3.88 -8.52
CA GLY A 18 3.19 4.16 -8.05
C GLY A 18 3.18 5.30 -7.05
N GLY A 19 2.10 6.08 -6.97
CA GLY A 19 1.89 7.08 -5.94
C GLY A 19 3.13 7.92 -5.59
N ASP A 20 3.66 7.72 -4.40
CA ASP A 20 4.90 8.30 -3.85
C ASP A 20 6.09 7.33 -3.87
N GLU A 21 5.98 6.20 -4.53
CA GLU A 21 7.01 5.15 -4.60
C GLU A 21 7.95 5.32 -5.78
N PHE A 22 9.25 5.24 -5.50
CA PHE A 22 10.33 5.34 -6.47
C PHE A 22 11.30 4.17 -6.33
N VAL A 23 11.73 3.61 -7.47
CA VAL A 23 12.86 2.69 -7.57
C VAL A 23 13.99 3.38 -8.31
N ILE A 24 15.21 3.29 -7.78
CA ILE A 24 16.40 3.86 -8.40
C ILE A 24 17.38 2.73 -8.71
N ILE A 25 17.71 2.55 -9.97
CA ILE A 25 18.67 1.54 -10.41
C ILE A 25 19.98 2.23 -10.79
N CYS A 26 21.06 1.89 -10.06
CA CYS A 26 22.41 2.36 -10.33
C CYS A 26 23.24 1.22 -10.94
N LYS A 27 23.94 1.50 -12.03
CA LYS A 27 24.83 0.53 -12.69
C LYS A 27 26.27 1.00 -12.59
N GLY A 28 27.20 0.06 -12.36
CA GLY A 28 28.63 0.35 -12.33
C GLY A 28 29.09 1.16 -11.12
N LEU A 29 28.27 1.27 -10.08
CA LEU A 29 28.62 1.97 -8.86
C LEU A 29 29.24 0.98 -7.87
N GLY A 30 30.46 1.25 -7.41
CA GLY A 30 31.11 0.47 -6.37
C GLY A 30 30.34 0.54 -5.04
N LYS A 31 30.51 -0.48 -4.18
CA LYS A 31 29.75 -0.57 -2.93
C LYS A 31 29.92 0.67 -2.03
N ASP A 32 31.17 1.15 -1.87
CA ASP A 32 31.45 2.31 -1.02
C ASP A 32 30.82 3.60 -1.54
N ASP A 33 30.80 3.78 -2.86
CA ASP A 33 30.16 4.94 -3.51
C ASP A 33 28.65 4.85 -3.43
N PHE A 34 28.11 3.64 -3.55
CA PHE A 34 26.69 3.39 -3.35
C PHE A 34 26.25 3.73 -1.91
N ASP A 35 26.95 3.21 -0.91
CA ASP A 35 26.64 3.44 0.50
C ASP A 35 26.76 4.94 0.85
N ARG A 36 27.76 5.64 0.30
CA ARG A 36 27.92 7.09 0.45
C ARG A 36 26.75 7.87 -0.16
N THR A 37 26.35 7.50 -1.36
CA THR A 37 25.23 8.15 -2.07
C THR A 37 23.90 7.95 -1.33
N VAL A 38 23.67 6.75 -0.78
CA VAL A 38 22.51 6.46 0.05
C VAL A 38 22.51 7.30 1.35
N CYS A 39 23.67 7.44 1.99
CA CYS A 39 23.81 8.27 3.18
C CYS A 39 23.51 9.75 2.87
N GLU A 40 24.02 10.28 1.75
CA GLU A 40 23.70 11.63 1.28
C GLU A 40 22.21 11.85 1.06
N LEU A 41 21.52 10.86 0.46
CA LEU A 41 20.06 10.92 0.26
C LEU A 41 19.32 11.00 1.59
N LYS A 42 19.65 10.12 2.55
CA LYS A 42 19.03 10.09 3.88
C LYS A 42 19.20 11.42 4.61
N ASN A 43 20.41 11.96 4.61
CA ASN A 43 20.70 13.26 5.22
C ASN A 43 19.93 14.39 4.54
N SER A 44 19.89 14.41 3.20
CA SER A 44 19.17 15.44 2.44
C SER A 44 17.66 15.39 2.68
N PHE A 45 17.09 14.22 2.92
CA PHE A 45 15.67 14.08 3.28
C PHE A 45 15.41 14.57 4.71
N GLN A 46 16.29 14.29 5.66
CA GLN A 46 16.22 14.82 7.02
C GLN A 46 16.24 16.35 7.03
N ASP A 47 17.19 16.96 6.33
CA ASP A 47 17.33 18.42 6.23
C ASP A 47 16.10 19.10 5.62
N GLN A 48 15.41 18.42 4.69
CA GLN A 48 14.20 18.91 4.06
C GLN A 48 12.92 18.54 4.84
N MET A 49 13.03 17.94 6.01
CA MET A 49 11.92 17.37 6.79
C MET A 49 11.03 16.44 5.93
N CYS A 50 11.63 15.79 4.93
CA CYS A 50 10.95 14.85 4.07
C CYS A 50 11.04 13.45 4.68
N GLN A 51 9.91 12.91 5.09
CA GLN A 51 9.84 11.55 5.63
C GLN A 51 9.67 10.57 4.47
N ALA A 52 10.65 9.66 4.32
CA ALA A 52 10.61 8.59 3.33
C ALA A 52 11.24 7.33 3.92
N ALA A 53 10.58 6.19 3.74
CA ALA A 53 11.18 4.90 4.03
C ALA A 53 12.13 4.52 2.87
N ILE A 54 13.32 4.02 3.19
CA ILE A 54 14.36 3.74 2.21
C ILE A 54 14.90 2.33 2.45
N GLY A 55 14.72 1.47 1.45
CA GLY A 55 15.41 0.18 1.37
C GLY A 55 16.45 0.20 0.28
N THR A 56 17.60 -0.41 0.53
CA THR A 56 18.72 -0.41 -0.40
C THR A 56 19.38 -1.78 -0.47
N GLN A 57 19.70 -2.22 -1.68
CA GLN A 57 20.43 -3.46 -1.91
C GLN A 57 21.48 -3.25 -2.98
N TRP A 58 22.70 -3.68 -2.71
CA TRP A 58 23.81 -3.66 -3.64
C TRP A 58 24.21 -5.09 -4.00
N ALA A 59 24.54 -5.33 -5.27
CA ALA A 59 25.00 -6.62 -5.75
C ALA A 59 26.15 -6.41 -6.75
N GLU A 60 27.26 -7.13 -6.56
CA GLU A 60 28.44 -7.05 -7.42
C GLU A 60 28.14 -7.61 -8.82
N ASP A 61 27.53 -8.80 -8.88
CA ASP A 61 27.11 -9.47 -10.10
C ASP A 61 25.60 -9.71 -10.07
N CYS A 62 24.81 -8.74 -10.55
CA CYS A 62 23.37 -8.84 -10.57
C CYS A 62 22.90 -9.75 -11.70
N LYS A 63 22.78 -11.06 -11.44
CA LYS A 63 22.19 -12.03 -12.38
C LYS A 63 20.67 -11.96 -12.43
N ASN A 64 20.03 -11.51 -11.38
CA ASN A 64 18.58 -11.39 -11.26
C ASN A 64 18.21 -10.07 -10.59
N ILE A 65 17.86 -9.07 -11.37
CA ILE A 65 17.46 -7.76 -10.87
C ILE A 65 16.21 -7.85 -9.99
N GLN A 66 15.31 -8.79 -10.25
CA GLN A 66 14.07 -8.94 -9.50
C GLN A 66 14.33 -9.33 -8.04
N SER A 67 15.30 -10.21 -7.77
CA SER A 67 15.66 -10.55 -6.39
C SER A 67 16.23 -9.35 -5.64
N VAL A 68 17.10 -8.56 -6.30
CA VAL A 68 17.70 -7.36 -5.70
C VAL A 68 16.64 -6.30 -5.36
N ILE A 69 15.67 -6.11 -6.26
CA ILE A 69 14.53 -5.19 -6.01
C ILE A 69 13.67 -5.73 -4.84
N THR A 70 13.41 -7.04 -4.80
CA THR A 70 12.64 -7.65 -3.72
C THR A 70 13.31 -7.46 -2.35
N GLU A 71 14.62 -7.71 -2.26
CA GLU A 71 15.39 -7.50 -1.02
C GLU A 71 15.40 -6.03 -0.59
N ALA A 72 15.58 -5.10 -1.53
CA ALA A 72 15.49 -3.68 -1.23
C ALA A 72 14.10 -3.26 -0.73
N ASP A 73 13.04 -3.81 -1.32
CA ASP A 73 11.66 -3.57 -0.91
C ASP A 73 11.37 -4.09 0.51
N GLU A 74 11.87 -5.26 0.86
CA GLU A 74 11.77 -5.82 2.22
C GLU A 74 12.48 -4.91 3.25
N LEU A 75 13.64 -4.38 2.91
CA LEU A 75 14.37 -3.43 3.75
C LEU A 75 13.63 -2.09 3.89
N MET A 76 13.04 -1.57 2.82
CA MET A 76 12.22 -0.36 2.86
C MET A 76 10.99 -0.56 3.75
N TYR A 77 10.34 -1.71 3.66
CA TYR A 77 9.21 -2.04 4.50
C TYR A 77 9.58 -2.15 5.98
N ALA A 78 10.74 -2.74 6.28
CA ALA A 78 11.28 -2.79 7.65
C ALA A 78 11.57 -1.38 8.21
N ASP A 79 12.15 -0.49 7.40
CA ASP A 79 12.41 0.90 7.74
C ASP A 79 11.10 1.67 8.02
N LYS A 80 10.10 1.49 7.16
CA LYS A 80 8.75 2.04 7.35
C LYS A 80 8.12 1.59 8.67
N LYS A 81 8.22 0.30 9.00
CA LYS A 81 7.74 -0.25 10.28
C LYS A 81 8.47 0.34 11.49
N ALA A 82 9.79 0.48 11.40
CA ALA A 82 10.60 1.07 12.48
C ALA A 82 10.20 2.52 12.72
N PHE A 83 9.98 3.29 11.64
CA PHE A 83 9.51 4.67 11.72
C PHE A 83 8.17 4.76 12.48
N TYR A 84 7.16 3.99 12.10
CA TYR A 84 5.86 4.01 12.76
C TYR A 84 5.90 3.57 14.21
N ARG A 85 6.77 2.62 14.58
CA ARG A 85 6.98 2.24 15.99
C ARG A 85 7.56 3.37 16.85
N ASN A 86 8.47 4.15 16.28
CA ASN A 86 9.18 5.20 17.01
C ASN A 86 8.43 6.54 17.06
N HIS A 87 7.50 6.77 16.13
CA HIS A 87 6.77 8.03 15.97
C HIS A 87 5.27 7.90 16.30
N GLN A 88 4.89 6.95 17.15
CA GLN A 88 3.50 6.81 17.58
C GLN A 88 3.05 8.06 18.36
N PRO A 89 2.00 8.78 17.89
CA PRO A 89 1.40 9.85 18.68
C PRO A 89 0.83 9.27 19.97
N SER A 90 1.14 9.90 21.07
CA SER A 90 0.75 9.50 22.43
C SER A 90 -0.78 9.31 22.58
N GLY A 91 -1.19 8.19 23.16
CA GLY A 91 -2.49 7.98 23.82
C GLY A 91 -3.61 7.42 22.95
N ARG A 92 -4.04 8.04 21.89
CA ARG A 92 -5.17 7.57 21.05
C ARG A 92 -4.84 6.33 20.21
N TYR A 93 -3.62 6.22 19.70
CA TYR A 93 -3.17 5.10 18.86
C TYR A 93 -3.03 3.77 19.61
N ARG A 94 -2.70 3.77 20.91
CA ARG A 94 -2.59 2.52 21.69
C ARG A 94 -3.92 1.77 21.78
N HIS A 95 -5.01 2.48 21.96
CA HIS A 95 -6.34 1.86 22.05
C HIS A 95 -6.75 1.21 20.70
N HIS A 96 -6.40 1.85 19.58
CA HIS A 96 -6.72 1.34 18.25
C HIS A 96 -5.86 0.13 17.84
N THR A 97 -4.59 0.09 18.28
CA THR A 97 -3.70 -1.05 17.99
C THR A 97 -4.16 -2.31 18.71
N ASP A 98 -4.66 -2.19 19.94
CA ASP A 98 -5.21 -3.34 20.68
C ASP A 98 -6.51 -3.84 20.03
N THR A 99 -7.39 -2.94 19.60
CA THR A 99 -8.60 -3.28 18.83
C THR A 99 -8.28 -3.99 17.52
N ALA A 100 -7.22 -3.58 16.81
CA ALA A 100 -6.83 -4.20 15.55
C ALA A 100 -6.10 -5.55 15.73
N ARG A 101 -5.47 -5.81 16.87
CA ARG A 101 -4.82 -7.11 17.14
C ARG A 101 -5.78 -8.30 17.12
N HIS A 102 -7.03 -8.09 17.44
CA HIS A 102 -8.04 -9.14 17.33
C HIS A 102 -8.27 -9.61 15.89
N LEU A 103 -7.93 -8.77 14.90
CA LEU A 103 -8.06 -9.12 13.48
C LEU A 103 -7.01 -10.13 12.99
N THR A 104 -6.04 -10.51 13.83
CA THR A 104 -5.05 -11.56 13.49
C THR A 104 -5.61 -12.98 13.65
N ASP A 105 -6.78 -13.14 14.25
CA ASP A 105 -7.52 -14.41 14.24
C ASP A 105 -8.31 -14.55 12.93
N PRO A 106 -8.03 -15.58 12.09
CA PRO A 106 -8.73 -15.75 10.82
C PRO A 106 -10.24 -15.96 10.95
N ALA A 107 -10.71 -16.56 12.04
CA ALA A 107 -12.13 -16.80 12.26
C ALA A 107 -12.83 -15.48 12.61
N LEU A 108 -12.24 -14.71 13.52
CA LEU A 108 -12.75 -13.41 13.92
C LEU A 108 -12.71 -12.40 12.76
N LEU A 109 -11.64 -12.40 11.95
CA LEU A 109 -11.58 -11.55 10.77
C LEU A 109 -12.74 -11.83 9.81
N ARG A 110 -13.03 -13.12 9.52
CA ARG A 110 -14.16 -13.50 8.68
C ARG A 110 -15.50 -13.06 9.26
N GLU A 111 -15.67 -13.18 10.59
CA GLU A 111 -16.85 -12.67 11.27
C GLU A 111 -16.99 -11.15 11.09
N LYS A 112 -15.94 -10.38 11.34
CA LYS A 112 -15.97 -8.92 11.16
C LYS A 112 -16.21 -8.49 9.71
N ILE A 113 -15.75 -9.28 8.73
CA ILE A 113 -16.07 -9.06 7.30
C ILE A 113 -17.56 -9.35 7.05
N ALA A 114 -18.09 -10.46 7.54
CA ALA A 114 -19.50 -10.83 7.39
C ALA A 114 -20.45 -9.81 8.05
N ASP A 115 -20.06 -9.28 9.19
CA ASP A 115 -20.75 -8.23 9.94
C ASP A 115 -20.64 -6.84 9.30
N LYS A 116 -20.04 -6.73 8.11
CA LYS A 116 -19.84 -5.48 7.37
C LYS A 116 -19.08 -4.41 8.18
N ARG A 117 -18.13 -4.85 9.02
CA ARG A 117 -17.26 -3.95 9.79
C ARG A 117 -16.20 -3.31 8.90
N PHE A 118 -15.80 -3.96 7.80
CA PHE A 118 -14.96 -3.35 6.78
C PHE A 118 -15.84 -2.62 5.77
N VAL A 119 -15.84 -1.29 5.87
CA VAL A 119 -16.64 -0.40 5.02
C VAL A 119 -15.77 0.20 3.91
N VAL A 120 -16.34 0.35 2.72
CA VAL A 120 -15.65 0.91 1.55
C VAL A 120 -16.11 2.33 1.31
N TYR A 121 -15.18 3.28 1.36
CA TYR A 121 -15.40 4.66 0.95
C TYR A 121 -14.90 4.85 -0.47
N LEU A 122 -15.58 5.68 -1.24
CA LEU A 122 -15.19 6.03 -2.59
C LEU A 122 -14.66 7.46 -2.61
N GLN A 123 -13.37 7.61 -2.95
CA GLN A 123 -12.75 8.90 -3.15
C GLN A 123 -12.84 9.27 -4.64
N PRO A 124 -13.56 10.33 -5.02
CA PRO A 124 -13.69 10.72 -6.42
C PRO A 124 -12.35 11.10 -7.05
N LYS A 125 -12.12 10.64 -8.28
CA LYS A 125 -11.07 11.12 -9.18
C LYS A 125 -11.69 12.13 -10.11
N VAL A 126 -11.19 13.36 -10.05
CA VAL A 126 -11.73 14.50 -10.80
C VAL A 126 -10.75 14.89 -11.89
N ASP A 127 -11.23 15.01 -13.11
CA ASP A 127 -10.50 15.60 -14.21
C ASP A 127 -10.31 17.11 -13.97
N VAL A 128 -9.07 17.58 -14.08
CA VAL A 128 -8.70 18.95 -13.69
C VAL A 128 -9.28 19.99 -14.64
N GLU A 129 -9.40 19.65 -15.92
CA GLU A 129 -9.90 20.58 -16.94
C GLU A 129 -11.42 20.68 -16.91
N SER A 130 -12.10 19.53 -17.00
CA SER A 130 -13.56 19.48 -17.03
C SER A 130 -14.21 19.62 -15.65
N ARG A 131 -13.45 19.46 -14.56
CA ARG A 131 -13.93 19.41 -13.16
C ARG A 131 -15.01 18.38 -12.91
N ARG A 132 -15.06 17.32 -13.73
CA ARG A 132 -16.03 16.24 -13.60
C ARG A 132 -15.35 15.03 -12.96
N ALA A 133 -16.14 14.26 -12.21
CA ALA A 133 -15.69 12.96 -11.72
C ALA A 133 -15.52 12.01 -12.91
N VAL A 134 -14.35 11.40 -13.04
CA VAL A 134 -13.99 10.45 -14.10
C VAL A 134 -13.75 9.04 -13.55
N GLY A 135 -13.83 8.87 -12.23
CA GLY A 135 -13.67 7.60 -11.55
C GLY A 135 -13.65 7.79 -10.05
N ALA A 136 -13.32 6.74 -9.32
CA ALA A 136 -13.10 6.80 -7.89
C ALA A 136 -12.01 5.81 -7.47
N GLU A 137 -11.51 5.96 -6.24
CA GLU A 137 -10.68 4.99 -5.56
C GLU A 137 -11.44 4.40 -4.37
N ALA A 138 -11.44 3.08 -4.27
CA ALA A 138 -12.03 2.37 -3.16
C ALA A 138 -11.04 2.33 -1.97
N LEU A 139 -11.44 2.91 -0.88
CA LEU A 139 -10.65 3.04 0.34
C LEU A 139 -11.35 2.32 1.49
N VAL A 140 -10.74 1.27 1.99
CA VAL A 140 -11.27 0.51 3.13
C VAL A 140 -11.13 1.28 4.43
N ARG A 141 -12.11 1.11 5.33
CA ARG A 141 -12.06 1.55 6.73
C ARG A 141 -12.59 0.41 7.59
N TYR A 142 -12.03 0.26 8.77
CA TYR A 142 -12.55 -0.69 9.74
C TYR A 142 -13.40 0.06 10.76
N ARG A 143 -14.62 -0.43 11.01
CA ARG A 143 -15.51 0.09 12.06
C ARG A 143 -15.44 -0.86 13.25
N ASP A 144 -14.89 -0.40 14.37
CA ASP A 144 -14.80 -1.19 15.58
C ASP A 144 -16.17 -1.45 16.24
N ASP A 145 -16.18 -2.21 17.32
CA ASP A 145 -17.42 -2.57 18.01
C ASP A 145 -18.08 -1.35 18.71
N GLY A 146 -17.31 -0.30 18.99
CA GLY A 146 -17.81 1.01 19.46
C GLY A 146 -18.36 1.90 18.35
N GLY A 147 -18.31 1.46 17.07
CA GLY A 147 -18.74 2.23 15.90
C GLY A 147 -17.71 3.24 15.40
N GLN A 148 -16.51 3.28 15.99
CA GLN A 148 -15.45 4.19 15.58
C GLN A 148 -14.77 3.71 14.28
N ILE A 149 -14.45 4.66 13.40
CA ILE A 149 -13.74 4.38 12.15
C ILE A 149 -12.23 4.36 12.41
N ILE A 150 -11.63 3.22 12.16
CA ILE A 150 -10.19 2.97 12.30
C ILE A 150 -9.53 3.15 10.94
N SER A 151 -8.41 3.89 10.91
CA SER A 151 -7.63 4.15 9.70
C SER A 151 -6.94 2.88 9.18
N PRO A 152 -6.80 2.72 7.85
CA PRO A 152 -6.02 1.65 7.23
C PRO A 152 -4.61 1.51 7.80
N ASP A 153 -3.94 2.61 8.09
CA ASP A 153 -2.57 2.63 8.64
C ASP A 153 -2.44 1.87 9.97
N THR A 154 -3.57 1.67 10.66
CA THR A 154 -3.60 0.96 11.94
C THR A 154 -3.75 -0.56 11.76
N PHE A 155 -4.58 -1.02 10.82
CA PHE A 155 -4.92 -2.44 10.72
C PHE A 155 -4.27 -3.14 9.52
N ILE A 156 -3.99 -2.44 8.41
CA ILE A 156 -3.36 -3.06 7.24
C ILE A 156 -2.01 -3.70 7.58
N PRO A 157 -1.06 -3.03 8.28
CA PRO A 157 0.22 -3.66 8.61
C PRO A 157 0.05 -4.92 9.47
N ILE A 158 -0.94 -4.94 10.37
CA ILE A 158 -1.23 -6.09 11.23
C ILE A 158 -1.75 -7.28 10.41
N LEU A 159 -2.62 -7.00 9.44
CA LEU A 159 -3.17 -8.02 8.53
C LEU A 159 -2.13 -8.53 7.51
N GLU A 160 -1.22 -7.68 7.07
CA GLU A 160 -0.10 -8.08 6.22
C GLU A 160 0.86 -8.99 6.98
N ASP A 161 1.24 -8.64 8.21
CA ASP A 161 2.11 -9.45 9.07
C ASP A 161 1.51 -10.82 9.38
N SER A 162 0.21 -10.88 9.59
CA SER A 162 -0.52 -12.14 9.81
C SER A 162 -0.89 -12.88 8.52
N ARG A 163 -0.57 -12.33 7.34
CA ARG A 163 -0.92 -12.84 6.00
C ARG A 163 -2.44 -13.00 5.78
N LEU A 164 -3.22 -12.17 6.44
CA LEU A 164 -4.68 -12.20 6.36
C LEU A 164 -5.26 -11.07 5.50
N ILE A 165 -4.42 -10.17 5.03
CA ILE A 165 -4.83 -8.97 4.29
C ILE A 165 -5.64 -9.31 3.02
N SER A 166 -5.34 -10.42 2.36
CA SER A 166 -6.04 -10.83 1.14
C SER A 166 -7.55 -11.02 1.34
N GLN A 167 -7.98 -11.41 2.54
CA GLN A 167 -9.42 -11.53 2.84
C GLN A 167 -10.11 -10.17 2.77
N VAL A 168 -9.45 -9.12 3.24
CA VAL A 168 -9.96 -7.75 3.19
C VAL A 168 -9.89 -7.18 1.78
N ASP A 169 -8.78 -7.40 1.06
CA ASP A 169 -8.61 -6.94 -0.32
C ASP A 169 -9.72 -7.48 -1.23
N PHE A 170 -9.98 -8.79 -1.15
CA PHE A 170 -11.06 -9.40 -1.94
C PHE A 170 -12.45 -8.96 -1.47
N HIS A 171 -12.67 -8.75 -0.17
CA HIS A 171 -13.92 -8.19 0.31
C HIS A 171 -14.19 -6.79 -0.26
N VAL A 172 -13.17 -5.93 -0.32
CA VAL A 172 -13.27 -4.60 -0.95
C VAL A 172 -13.62 -4.74 -2.42
N PHE A 173 -12.93 -5.61 -3.15
CA PHE A 173 -13.17 -5.83 -4.57
C PHE A 173 -14.59 -6.37 -4.84
N GLU A 174 -15.04 -7.37 -4.08
CA GLU A 174 -16.42 -7.91 -4.18
C GLU A 174 -17.47 -6.83 -3.88
N THR A 175 -17.21 -5.98 -2.87
CA THR A 175 -18.10 -4.87 -2.52
C THR A 175 -18.23 -3.86 -3.67
N VAL A 176 -17.09 -3.52 -4.30
CA VAL A 176 -17.05 -2.60 -5.44
C VAL A 176 -17.79 -3.20 -6.65
N CYS A 177 -17.49 -4.43 -7.02
CA CYS A 177 -18.16 -5.11 -8.15
C CYS A 177 -19.67 -5.21 -7.93
N SER A 178 -20.10 -5.56 -6.73
CA SER A 178 -21.53 -5.61 -6.38
C SER A 178 -22.18 -4.24 -6.51
N LYS A 179 -21.48 -3.17 -6.13
CA LYS A 179 -22.00 -1.80 -6.21
C LYS A 179 -22.07 -1.29 -7.64
N LEU A 180 -21.09 -1.61 -8.48
CA LEU A 180 -21.12 -1.27 -9.91
C LEU A 180 -22.29 -1.94 -10.59
N ARG A 181 -22.54 -3.22 -10.32
CA ARG A 181 -23.69 -3.96 -10.86
C ARG A 181 -25.03 -3.40 -10.38
N GLU A 182 -25.14 -3.03 -9.10
CA GLU A 182 -26.33 -2.34 -8.57
C GLU A 182 -26.61 -1.04 -9.34
N TRP A 183 -25.58 -0.26 -9.66
CA TRP A 183 -25.74 0.97 -10.43
C TRP A 183 -26.15 0.72 -11.87
N GLU A 184 -25.60 -0.28 -12.52
CA GLU A 184 -26.02 -0.69 -13.88
C GLU A 184 -27.49 -1.12 -13.90
N THR A 185 -27.94 -1.91 -12.94
CA THR A 185 -29.34 -2.34 -12.83
C THR A 185 -30.31 -1.18 -12.58
N GLN A 186 -29.82 -0.10 -11.97
CA GLN A 186 -30.54 1.16 -11.79
C GLN A 186 -30.48 2.09 -13.01
N GLY A 187 -29.89 1.65 -14.14
CA GLY A 187 -29.72 2.44 -15.34
C GLY A 187 -28.69 3.58 -15.24
N LYS A 188 -27.81 3.53 -14.22
CA LYS A 188 -26.71 4.49 -14.08
C LYS A 188 -25.51 4.00 -14.89
N ILE A 189 -24.75 4.94 -15.44
CA ILE A 189 -23.46 4.62 -16.09
C ILE A 189 -22.40 4.61 -15.01
N PRO A 190 -21.84 3.42 -14.67
CA PRO A 190 -20.82 3.35 -13.64
C PRO A 190 -19.50 3.96 -14.11
N LEU A 191 -18.85 4.73 -13.24
CA LEU A 191 -17.48 5.21 -13.46
C LEU A 191 -16.47 4.14 -13.00
N PRO A 192 -15.26 4.12 -13.61
CA PRO A 192 -14.21 3.21 -13.18
C PRO A 192 -13.85 3.41 -11.71
N ILE A 193 -13.74 2.32 -10.96
CA ILE A 193 -13.31 2.33 -9.56
C ILE A 193 -12.04 1.51 -9.44
N SER A 194 -10.96 2.13 -8.98
CA SER A 194 -9.72 1.42 -8.66
C SER A 194 -9.79 0.80 -7.26
N CYS A 195 -9.34 -0.45 -7.14
CA CYS A 195 -9.17 -1.15 -5.88
C CYS A 195 -7.69 -1.39 -5.62
N ASN A 196 -7.27 -1.17 -4.38
CA ASN A 196 -5.92 -1.49 -3.93
C ASN A 196 -5.86 -2.96 -3.53
N PHE A 197 -4.78 -3.64 -3.91
CA PHE A 197 -4.44 -4.98 -3.47
C PHE A 197 -3.06 -4.97 -2.84
N SER A 198 -2.91 -5.68 -1.75
CA SER A 198 -1.62 -5.88 -1.13
C SER A 198 -0.74 -6.78 -2.00
N ARG A 199 0.57 -6.67 -1.81
CA ARG A 199 1.53 -7.57 -2.45
C ARG A 199 1.25 -9.04 -2.14
N HIS A 200 0.81 -9.34 -0.92
CA HIS A 200 0.46 -10.71 -0.52
C HIS A 200 -0.66 -11.29 -1.37
N SER A 201 -1.68 -10.49 -1.67
CA SER A 201 -2.80 -10.89 -2.53
C SER A 201 -2.36 -11.22 -3.96
N PHE A 202 -1.48 -10.39 -4.54
CA PHE A 202 -0.93 -10.64 -5.87
C PHE A 202 -0.08 -11.91 -5.97
N MET A 203 0.54 -12.33 -4.88
CA MET A 203 1.38 -13.53 -4.83
C MET A 203 0.58 -14.82 -4.65
N GLU A 204 -0.73 -14.74 -4.39
CA GLU A 204 -1.58 -15.92 -4.32
C GLU A 204 -1.74 -16.57 -5.69
N ALA A 205 -1.46 -17.88 -5.80
CA ALA A 205 -1.58 -18.61 -7.07
C ALA A 205 -3.01 -18.54 -7.68
N ALA A 206 -4.04 -18.38 -6.83
CA ALA A 206 -5.43 -18.29 -7.24
C ALA A 206 -5.91 -16.86 -7.49
N PHE A 207 -5.03 -15.84 -7.44
CA PHE A 207 -5.43 -14.43 -7.47
C PHE A 207 -6.29 -14.08 -8.69
N VAL A 208 -5.83 -14.38 -9.90
CA VAL A 208 -6.56 -14.10 -11.14
C VAL A 208 -7.89 -14.85 -11.19
N GLY A 209 -7.90 -16.13 -10.84
CA GLY A 209 -9.12 -16.94 -10.82
C GLY A 209 -10.16 -16.42 -9.82
N ARG A 210 -9.72 -15.87 -8.69
CA ARG A 210 -10.64 -15.22 -7.73
C ARG A 210 -11.21 -13.91 -8.28
N LEU A 211 -10.42 -13.10 -8.98
CA LEU A 211 -10.92 -11.89 -9.64
C LEU A 211 -12.00 -12.24 -10.68
N ASP A 212 -11.70 -13.21 -11.56
CA ASP A 212 -12.64 -13.67 -12.56
C ASP A 212 -13.94 -14.19 -11.93
N ALA A 213 -13.84 -14.98 -10.87
CA ALA A 213 -15.01 -15.50 -10.17
C ALA A 213 -15.89 -14.40 -9.56
N VAL A 214 -15.29 -13.28 -9.13
CA VAL A 214 -16.06 -12.13 -8.62
C VAL A 214 -16.69 -11.33 -9.76
N CYS A 215 -15.98 -11.12 -10.87
CA CYS A 215 -16.50 -10.38 -12.02
C CYS A 215 -17.65 -11.10 -12.74
N ASN A 216 -17.68 -12.44 -12.68
CA ASN A 216 -18.67 -13.27 -13.36
C ASN A 216 -19.88 -13.64 -12.49
N LYS A 217 -19.95 -13.17 -11.24
CA LYS A 217 -21.13 -13.30 -10.37
C LYS A 217 -22.20 -12.27 -10.71
#